data_caa21fb0dd599194834e5d7f4bab086c
#
_entry.id   caa21fb0dd599194834e5d7f4bab086c
#
_cell.length_a   1.000
_cell.length_b   1.000
_cell.length_c   1.000
_cell.angle_alpha   90.00
_cell.angle_beta   90.00
_cell.angle_gamma   90.00
#
_symmetry.space_group_name_H-M   'P 1'
#
loop_
_entity.id
_entity.type
_entity.pdbx_description
1 polymer ?
#
loop_
_entity_poly.entity_id
_entity_poly.type
_entity_poly.pdbx_seq_one_letter_code
_entity_poly.pdbx_strand_id
1 'polypeptide(L)'
;MNQFNYIDSLSAFTTAIEKITDTHKTVLFRGQPNIRCKLLPQAARGHTKSVETEAKMLAHIAEYGLGYIDVENPSTCHLLMKAHNAGLETRLLDWSINPYEALWYACHSSGSQPLVYVLNTEDIPQLGMDDDPFAITQTHIMPVYGKAVDKNKRLTVHASTLVQGRPQFTALEEEAGMNVALTQLPIMPDLKVKIIQELNEFGINEHSIYNNLFGLCRHVNLMYDNNPYGWLPLDSRSTGAEMQGEAGESLQQFKQKYVSDFDFD
;
A
#
# COMPACT_ATOMS: atom_id res chain seq x y z
N MET A 1 -3.68 -14.56 28.05
CA MET A 1 -4.39 -14.21 26.79
C MET A 1 -4.45 -12.70 26.76
N ASN A 2 -3.68 -12.04 25.90
CA ASN A 2 -3.80 -10.61 25.72
C ASN A 2 -5.17 -10.34 25.09
N GLN A 3 -6.03 -9.68 25.86
CA GLN A 3 -7.34 -9.25 25.38
C GLN A 3 -7.09 -8.08 24.42
N PHE A 4 -7.04 -8.35 23.11
CA PHE A 4 -6.99 -7.29 22.12
C PHE A 4 -8.32 -6.51 22.18
N ASN A 5 -8.25 -5.22 22.42
CA ASN A 5 -9.40 -4.34 22.24
C ASN A 5 -9.61 -4.17 20.72
N TYR A 6 -10.52 -4.96 20.16
CA TYR A 6 -10.88 -4.85 18.75
C TYR A 6 -11.61 -3.53 18.48
N ILE A 7 -11.26 -2.91 17.38
CA ILE A 7 -12.01 -1.79 16.79
C ILE A 7 -13.32 -2.35 16.22
N ASP A 8 -14.43 -1.84 16.70
CA ASP A 8 -15.80 -2.30 16.41
C ASP A 8 -16.62 -1.34 15.54
N SER A 9 -16.05 -0.21 15.13
CA SER A 9 -16.71 0.79 14.28
C SER A 9 -15.71 1.76 13.69
N LEU A 10 -16.09 2.47 12.63
CA LEU A 10 -15.30 3.56 12.05
C LEU A 10 -15.09 4.69 13.08
N SER A 11 -16.10 4.99 13.88
CA SER A 11 -16.00 5.99 14.96
C SER A 11 -15.00 5.59 16.03
N ALA A 12 -14.98 4.31 16.46
CA ALA A 12 -13.99 3.80 17.41
C ALA A 12 -12.57 3.86 16.82
N PHE A 13 -12.41 3.57 15.52
CA PHE A 13 -11.15 3.73 14.81
C PHE A 13 -10.68 5.18 14.82
N THR A 14 -11.54 6.13 14.44
CA THR A 14 -11.25 7.56 14.45
C THR A 14 -10.79 8.02 15.82
N THR A 15 -11.53 7.67 16.87
CA THR A 15 -11.19 8.01 18.27
C THR A 15 -9.84 7.42 18.69
N ALA A 16 -9.51 6.20 18.25
CA ALA A 16 -8.21 5.59 18.53
C ALA A 16 -7.07 6.35 17.83
N ILE A 17 -7.27 6.74 16.57
CA ILE A 17 -6.30 7.53 15.81
C ILE A 17 -6.07 8.89 16.46
N GLU A 18 -7.12 9.62 16.83
CA GLU A 18 -7.04 10.93 17.51
C GLU A 18 -6.17 10.82 18.76
N LYS A 19 -6.40 9.85 19.62
CA LYS A 19 -5.60 9.64 20.85
C LYS A 19 -4.13 9.39 20.56
N ILE A 20 -3.81 8.66 19.47
CA ILE A 20 -2.43 8.37 19.10
C ILE A 20 -1.77 9.62 18.53
N THR A 21 -2.45 10.36 17.66
CA THR A 21 -1.91 11.57 17.03
C THR A 21 -1.81 12.75 17.97
N ASP A 22 -2.60 12.80 19.04
CA ASP A 22 -2.44 13.77 20.13
C ASP A 22 -1.12 13.55 20.91
N THR A 23 -0.65 12.31 20.96
CA THR A 23 0.57 11.93 21.68
C THR A 23 1.81 11.98 20.79
N HIS A 24 1.69 11.62 19.52
CA HIS A 24 2.79 11.50 18.56
C HIS A 24 2.59 12.44 17.37
N LYS A 25 3.59 13.26 17.07
CA LYS A 25 3.51 14.28 15.99
C LYS A 25 3.64 13.69 14.58
N THR A 26 4.40 12.61 14.46
CA THR A 26 4.69 11.99 13.17
C THR A 26 4.41 10.50 13.20
N VAL A 27 3.31 10.11 12.56
CA VAL A 27 2.87 8.71 12.48
C VAL A 27 2.61 8.28 11.04
N LEU A 28 2.87 7.00 10.78
CA LEU A 28 2.53 6.34 9.52
C LEU A 28 1.59 5.18 9.78
N PHE A 29 0.74 4.89 8.81
CA PHE A 29 -0.29 3.87 8.91
C PHE A 29 -0.10 2.79 7.85
N ARG A 30 -0.35 1.52 8.23
CA ARG A 30 -0.34 0.40 7.29
C ARG A 30 -1.44 -0.59 7.61
N GLY A 31 -2.34 -0.81 6.66
CA GLY A 31 -3.35 -1.86 6.75
C GLY A 31 -2.79 -3.22 6.38
N GLN A 32 -3.14 -4.22 7.18
CA GLN A 32 -2.88 -5.62 6.87
C GLN A 32 -4.17 -6.45 6.99
N PRO A 33 -4.44 -7.35 6.02
CA PRO A 33 -5.65 -8.16 6.03
C PRO A 33 -5.61 -9.29 7.08
N ASN A 34 -4.42 -9.58 7.61
CA ASN A 34 -4.25 -10.66 8.57
C ASN A 34 -3.12 -10.33 9.56
N ILE A 35 -3.45 -10.34 10.85
CA ILE A 35 -2.53 -10.10 11.96
C ILE A 35 -1.33 -11.07 11.99
N ARG A 36 -1.44 -12.24 11.34
CA ARG A 36 -0.35 -13.22 11.25
C ARG A 36 0.69 -12.86 10.20
N CYS A 37 0.40 -11.89 9.31
CA CYS A 37 1.37 -11.43 8.33
C CYS A 37 2.39 -10.52 9.01
N LYS A 38 3.66 -10.89 8.94
CA LYS A 38 4.76 -10.09 9.46
C LYS A 38 4.99 -8.84 8.60
N LEU A 39 5.48 -7.76 9.22
CA LEU A 39 5.91 -6.54 8.55
C LEU A 39 7.29 -6.76 7.89
N LEU A 40 7.27 -7.50 6.80
CA LEU A 40 8.44 -7.83 5.98
C LEU A 40 8.30 -7.21 4.58
N PRO A 41 9.38 -6.64 4.03
CA PRO A 41 9.41 -6.17 2.65
C PRO A 41 9.28 -7.33 1.65
N GLN A 42 8.95 -7.02 0.40
CA GLN A 42 8.74 -8.05 -0.63
C GLN A 42 10.00 -8.88 -0.90
N ALA A 43 11.19 -8.27 -0.83
CA ALA A 43 12.48 -8.96 -0.97
C ALA A 43 12.74 -10.02 0.10
N ALA A 44 12.01 -9.98 1.22
CA ALA A 44 12.12 -10.95 2.31
C ALA A 44 11.13 -12.12 2.18
N ARG A 45 10.17 -12.04 1.23
CA ARG A 45 9.11 -13.04 1.09
C ARG A 45 9.53 -14.11 0.07
N GLY A 46 9.12 -15.35 0.32
CA GLY A 46 9.53 -16.48 -0.52
C GLY A 46 11.02 -16.78 -0.39
N HIS A 47 11.79 -16.54 -1.44
CA HIS A 47 13.24 -16.64 -1.41
C HIS A 47 13.84 -15.27 -1.09
N THR A 48 14.34 -15.12 0.15
CA THR A 48 14.98 -13.87 0.59
C THR A 48 16.14 -13.49 -0.31
N LYS A 49 16.09 -12.28 -0.85
CA LYS A 49 17.12 -11.74 -1.75
C LYS A 49 18.32 -11.22 -0.96
N SER A 50 19.52 -11.48 -1.45
CA SER A 50 20.73 -10.85 -0.92
C SER A 50 20.84 -9.39 -1.38
N VAL A 51 21.66 -8.60 -0.69
CA VAL A 51 21.99 -7.23 -1.09
C VAL A 51 22.53 -7.19 -2.53
N GLU A 52 23.42 -8.14 -2.88
CA GLU A 52 23.98 -8.21 -4.22
C GLU A 52 22.92 -8.55 -5.28
N THR A 53 21.95 -9.40 -4.93
CA THR A 53 20.84 -9.73 -5.83
C THR A 53 19.95 -8.52 -6.06
N GLU A 54 19.55 -7.81 -5.01
CA GLU A 54 18.75 -6.59 -5.13
C GLU A 54 19.49 -5.51 -5.93
N ALA A 55 20.80 -5.31 -5.66
CA ALA A 55 21.63 -4.34 -6.39
C ALA A 55 21.72 -4.70 -7.87
N LYS A 56 21.90 -5.98 -8.23
CA LYS A 56 21.87 -6.44 -9.62
C LYS A 56 20.51 -6.23 -10.29
N MET A 57 19.41 -6.50 -9.59
CA MET A 57 18.07 -6.23 -10.10
C MET A 57 17.89 -4.74 -10.39
N LEU A 58 18.33 -3.87 -9.47
CA LEU A 58 18.25 -2.43 -9.64
C LEU A 58 19.16 -1.92 -10.76
N ALA A 59 20.38 -2.46 -10.89
CA ALA A 59 21.29 -2.15 -11.99
C ALA A 59 20.67 -2.52 -13.36
N HIS A 60 19.97 -3.65 -13.43
CA HIS A 60 19.22 -4.04 -14.63
C HIS A 60 18.11 -3.04 -14.99
N ILE A 61 17.37 -2.55 -13.98
CA ILE A 61 16.39 -1.47 -14.19
C ILE A 61 17.08 -0.18 -14.65
N ALA A 62 18.25 0.16 -14.09
CA ALA A 62 19.01 1.34 -14.53
C ALA A 62 19.45 1.22 -16.01
N GLU A 63 19.84 0.03 -16.45
CA GLU A 63 20.31 -0.20 -17.83
C GLU A 63 19.17 -0.15 -18.86
N TYR A 64 18.05 -0.81 -18.57
CA TYR A 64 16.96 -1.00 -19.54
C TYR A 64 15.73 -0.14 -19.27
N GLY A 65 15.62 0.44 -18.09
CA GLY A 65 14.42 1.13 -17.59
C GLY A 65 14.44 2.65 -17.69
N LEU A 66 15.59 3.28 -18.01
CA LEU A 66 15.71 4.75 -17.99
C LEU A 66 14.71 5.45 -18.88
N GLY A 67 14.30 4.86 -20.01
CA GLY A 67 13.27 5.41 -20.89
C GLY A 67 11.86 5.49 -20.28
N TYR A 68 11.62 4.81 -19.15
CA TYR A 68 10.38 4.80 -18.39
C TYR A 68 10.44 5.66 -17.11
N ILE A 69 11.58 6.29 -16.85
CA ILE A 69 11.83 7.07 -15.63
C ILE A 69 12.01 8.54 -16.04
N ASP A 70 11.18 9.41 -15.48
CA ASP A 70 11.05 10.85 -15.84
C ASP A 70 12.12 11.73 -15.14
N VAL A 71 13.26 11.16 -14.78
CA VAL A 71 14.36 11.87 -14.11
C VAL A 71 15.68 11.49 -14.75
N GLU A 72 16.41 12.48 -15.20
CA GLU A 72 17.79 12.32 -15.63
C GLU A 72 18.70 12.05 -14.43
N ASN A 73 19.53 10.99 -14.51
CA ASN A 73 20.47 10.59 -13.47
C ASN A 73 19.83 10.40 -12.08
N PRO A 74 18.87 9.47 -11.92
CA PRO A 74 18.24 9.23 -10.65
C PRO A 74 19.26 8.70 -9.62
N SER A 75 19.19 9.17 -8.36
CA SER A 75 19.95 8.54 -7.27
C SER A 75 19.49 7.10 -7.04
N THR A 76 20.31 6.29 -6.36
CA THR A 76 19.96 4.90 -6.03
C THR A 76 18.63 4.80 -5.29
N CYS A 77 18.40 5.69 -4.33
CA CYS A 77 17.14 5.76 -3.61
C CYS A 77 15.95 6.09 -4.52
N HIS A 78 16.11 7.04 -5.44
CA HIS A 78 15.04 7.41 -6.36
C HIS A 78 14.72 6.25 -7.32
N LEU A 79 15.75 5.62 -7.90
CA LEU A 79 15.58 4.47 -8.76
C LEU A 79 14.90 3.30 -8.05
N LEU A 80 15.34 3.00 -6.80
CA LEU A 80 14.77 1.95 -5.98
C LEU A 80 13.28 2.20 -5.69
N MET A 81 12.90 3.45 -5.36
CA MET A 81 11.51 3.84 -5.12
C MET A 81 10.65 3.69 -6.39
N LYS A 82 11.16 4.15 -7.55
CA LYS A 82 10.43 4.03 -8.84
C LYS A 82 10.24 2.56 -9.23
N ALA A 83 11.28 1.75 -9.10
CA ALA A 83 11.23 0.32 -9.38
C ALA A 83 10.26 -0.42 -8.43
N HIS A 84 10.27 -0.08 -7.13
CA HIS A 84 9.32 -0.61 -6.16
C HIS A 84 7.88 -0.29 -6.54
N ASN A 85 7.59 0.96 -6.89
CA ASN A 85 6.24 1.38 -7.29
C ASN A 85 5.78 0.71 -8.61
N ALA A 86 6.72 0.29 -9.45
CA ALA A 86 6.47 -0.48 -10.67
C ALA A 86 6.37 -2.00 -10.42
N GLY A 87 6.55 -2.47 -9.18
CA GLY A 87 6.37 -3.87 -8.80
C GLY A 87 7.66 -4.68 -8.64
N LEU A 88 8.85 -4.04 -8.65
CA LEU A 88 10.08 -4.75 -8.30
C LEU A 88 10.03 -5.19 -6.83
N GLU A 89 10.40 -6.43 -6.56
CA GLU A 89 10.50 -6.95 -5.19
C GLU A 89 11.73 -6.36 -4.49
N THR A 90 11.50 -5.38 -3.63
CA THR A 90 12.55 -4.60 -2.97
C THR A 90 12.48 -4.73 -1.45
N ARG A 91 13.48 -4.15 -0.78
CA ARG A 91 13.55 -3.97 0.69
C ARG A 91 12.66 -2.85 1.22
N LEU A 92 11.83 -2.24 0.38
CA LEU A 92 10.91 -1.17 0.80
C LEU A 92 9.59 -1.75 1.30
N LEU A 93 8.99 -1.04 2.27
CA LEU A 93 7.67 -1.35 2.79
C LEU A 93 6.81 -0.09 2.74
N ASP A 94 5.58 -0.25 2.20
CA ASP A 94 4.64 0.85 2.01
C ASP A 94 3.91 1.23 3.30
N TRP A 95 3.71 2.53 3.46
CA TRP A 95 2.91 3.16 4.51
C TRP A 95 2.07 4.29 3.92
N SER A 96 1.03 4.71 4.62
CA SER A 96 0.25 5.90 4.29
C SER A 96 0.28 6.90 5.43
N ILE A 97 0.20 8.19 5.12
CA ILE A 97 -0.09 9.22 6.13
C ILE A 97 -1.59 9.34 6.40
N ASN A 98 -2.42 8.69 5.60
CA ASN A 98 -3.87 8.66 5.76
C ASN A 98 -4.30 7.36 6.47
N PRO A 99 -4.82 7.44 7.71
CA PRO A 99 -5.26 6.27 8.46
C PRO A 99 -6.40 5.51 7.79
N TYR A 100 -7.29 6.20 7.09
CA TYR A 100 -8.44 5.59 6.43
C TYR A 100 -8.08 4.81 5.18
N GLU A 101 -7.03 5.21 4.46
CA GLU A 101 -6.45 4.38 3.39
C GLU A 101 -5.88 3.08 3.95
N ALA A 102 -5.15 3.16 5.07
CA ALA A 102 -4.65 1.96 5.74
C ALA A 102 -5.79 1.05 6.23
N LEU A 103 -6.86 1.63 6.77
CA LEU A 103 -8.07 0.89 7.17
C LEU A 103 -8.73 0.21 5.97
N TRP A 104 -8.82 0.91 4.83
CA TRP A 104 -9.32 0.34 3.58
C TRP A 104 -8.48 -0.88 3.16
N TYR A 105 -7.14 -0.77 3.12
CA TYR A 105 -6.26 -1.90 2.80
C TYR A 105 -6.41 -3.08 3.76
N ALA A 106 -6.62 -2.82 5.06
CA ALA A 106 -6.88 -3.86 6.04
C ALA A 106 -8.17 -4.62 5.75
N CYS A 107 -9.22 -3.91 5.38
CA CYS A 107 -10.58 -4.44 5.23
C CYS A 107 -10.91 -4.92 3.82
N HIS A 108 -10.24 -4.39 2.78
CA HIS A 108 -10.56 -4.65 1.37
C HIS A 108 -10.20 -6.05 0.87
N SER A 109 -9.47 -6.85 1.58
CA SER A 109 -9.06 -8.18 1.14
C SER A 109 -9.78 -9.30 1.87
N SER A 110 -9.68 -10.54 1.36
CA SER A 110 -10.27 -11.74 1.95
C SER A 110 -9.62 -12.20 3.27
N GLY A 111 -8.65 -11.46 3.81
CA GLY A 111 -7.99 -11.79 5.08
C GLY A 111 -8.97 -11.85 6.25
N SER A 112 -8.72 -12.77 7.18
CA SER A 112 -9.65 -13.11 8.26
C SER A 112 -9.44 -12.36 9.56
N GLN A 113 -8.34 -11.64 9.70
CA GLN A 113 -7.99 -10.91 10.92
C GLN A 113 -7.34 -9.56 10.58
N PRO A 114 -8.13 -8.59 10.08
CA PRO A 114 -7.62 -7.30 9.65
C PRO A 114 -7.08 -6.48 10.82
N LEU A 115 -6.01 -5.72 10.56
CA LEU A 115 -5.49 -4.75 11.52
C LEU A 115 -4.85 -3.58 10.80
N VAL A 116 -4.76 -2.46 11.51
CA VAL A 116 -3.95 -1.30 11.11
C VAL A 116 -2.78 -1.18 12.07
N TYR A 117 -1.58 -1.14 11.52
CA TYR A 117 -0.38 -0.72 12.24
C TYR A 117 -0.27 0.80 12.22
N VAL A 118 0.09 1.36 13.35
CA VAL A 118 0.49 2.77 13.49
C VAL A 118 1.95 2.80 13.90
N LEU A 119 2.79 3.40 13.10
CA LEU A 119 4.23 3.53 13.34
C LEU A 119 4.53 4.97 13.76
N ASN A 120 4.98 5.17 14.98
CA ASN A 120 5.59 6.41 15.39
C ASN A 120 6.99 6.51 14.76
N THR A 121 7.25 7.60 14.02
CA THR A 121 8.49 7.77 13.26
C THR A 121 9.47 8.75 13.89
N GLU A 122 9.17 9.27 15.08
CA GLU A 122 9.97 10.33 15.72
C GLU A 122 11.44 9.92 15.93
N ASP A 123 11.67 8.66 16.31
CA ASP A 123 13.00 8.12 16.58
C ASP A 123 13.57 7.27 15.44
N ILE A 124 12.86 7.15 14.30
CA ILE A 124 13.34 6.39 13.15
C ILE A 124 14.19 7.31 12.27
N PRO A 125 15.46 6.95 12.00
CA PRO A 125 16.32 7.76 11.17
C PRO A 125 15.77 7.90 9.75
N GLN A 126 16.01 9.07 9.15
CA GLN A 126 15.71 9.30 7.74
C GLN A 126 16.94 9.01 6.89
N LEU A 127 16.75 8.40 5.75
CA LEU A 127 17.79 8.21 4.76
C LEU A 127 18.03 9.54 4.02
N GLY A 128 19.29 9.91 3.83
CA GLY A 128 19.65 11.05 2.97
C GLY A 128 19.39 10.76 1.50
N MET A 129 19.32 11.80 0.68
CA MET A 129 19.04 11.63 -0.77
C MET A 129 20.17 10.89 -1.51
N ASP A 130 21.39 11.06 -1.04
CA ASP A 130 22.61 10.49 -1.64
C ASP A 130 23.13 9.27 -0.86
N ASP A 131 22.43 8.85 0.20
CA ASP A 131 22.81 7.66 0.96
C ASP A 131 22.55 6.38 0.17
N ASP A 132 23.36 5.36 0.48
CA ASP A 132 23.16 4.03 -0.11
C ASP A 132 22.10 3.24 0.69
N PRO A 133 20.92 2.95 0.11
CA PRO A 133 19.88 2.19 0.77
C PRO A 133 20.26 0.73 1.06
N PHE A 134 21.35 0.25 0.46
CA PHE A 134 21.86 -1.11 0.67
C PHE A 134 22.89 -1.20 1.82
N ALA A 135 23.45 -0.06 2.26
CA ALA A 135 24.47 0.00 3.32
C ALA A 135 23.89 0.20 4.74
N ILE A 136 22.56 0.30 4.88
CA ILE A 136 21.90 0.52 6.16
C ILE A 136 21.95 -0.71 7.06
N THR A 137 22.00 -0.47 8.39
CA THR A 137 22.04 -1.52 9.42
C THR A 137 20.77 -1.64 10.25
N GLN A 138 19.84 -0.70 10.09
CA GLN A 138 18.52 -0.66 10.73
C GLN A 138 17.49 -0.04 9.78
N THR A 139 16.23 -0.15 10.10
CA THR A 139 15.17 0.48 9.30
C THR A 139 15.28 2.00 9.31
N HIS A 140 15.09 2.63 8.14
CA HIS A 140 15.06 4.07 7.93
C HIS A 140 13.77 4.48 7.24
N ILE A 141 13.38 5.75 7.40
CA ILE A 141 12.36 6.38 6.56
C ILE A 141 13.01 6.77 5.23
N MET A 142 12.37 6.37 4.13
CA MET A 142 12.81 6.76 2.79
C MET A 142 12.46 8.22 2.52
N PRO A 143 13.36 9.04 1.93
CA PRO A 143 13.03 10.40 1.55
C PRO A 143 11.92 10.43 0.49
N VAL A 144 11.12 11.50 0.49
CA VAL A 144 10.07 11.70 -0.51
C VAL A 144 10.67 12.40 -1.73
N TYR A 145 10.58 11.76 -2.89
CA TYR A 145 11.10 12.28 -4.15
C TYR A 145 9.97 12.84 -5.03
N GLY A 146 10.17 14.09 -5.48
CA GLY A 146 9.35 14.71 -6.51
C GLY A 146 7.88 14.93 -6.15
N LYS A 147 7.07 15.16 -7.16
CA LYS A 147 5.61 15.13 -7.03
C LYS A 147 5.19 13.67 -7.01
N ALA A 148 5.09 13.10 -5.82
CA ALA A 148 4.59 11.75 -5.67
C ALA A 148 3.20 11.64 -6.32
N VAL A 149 3.01 10.66 -7.18
CA VAL A 149 1.70 10.35 -7.78
C VAL A 149 0.69 10.04 -6.66
N ASP A 150 1.17 9.41 -5.60
CA ASP A 150 0.44 9.21 -4.36
C ASP A 150 1.04 10.10 -3.25
N LYS A 151 0.35 11.20 -2.94
CA LYS A 151 0.76 12.17 -1.91
C LYS A 151 0.79 11.57 -0.50
N ASN A 152 0.02 10.53 -0.26
CA ASN A 152 -0.14 9.92 1.05
C ASN A 152 0.88 8.80 1.30
N LYS A 153 1.46 8.24 0.25
CA LYS A 153 2.41 7.13 0.34
C LYS A 153 3.72 7.56 0.99
N ARG A 154 4.20 6.74 1.90
CA ARG A 154 5.51 6.80 2.53
C ARG A 154 6.15 5.43 2.47
N LEU A 155 7.47 5.37 2.57
CA LEU A 155 8.22 4.13 2.49
C LEU A 155 9.20 4.03 3.67
N THR A 156 9.31 2.83 4.22
CA THR A 156 10.46 2.47 5.04
C THR A 156 11.40 1.59 4.23
N VAL A 157 12.68 1.75 4.43
CA VAL A 157 13.73 0.91 3.85
C VAL A 157 14.32 0.02 4.95
N HIS A 158 14.34 -1.28 4.71
CA HIS A 158 14.70 -2.29 5.69
C HIS A 158 16.12 -2.80 5.50
N ALA A 159 16.85 -2.95 6.60
CA ALA A 159 18.15 -3.58 6.61
C ALA A 159 18.00 -5.10 6.45
N SER A 160 18.95 -5.72 5.77
CA SER A 160 19.14 -7.16 5.80
C SER A 160 20.50 -7.51 6.40
N THR A 161 20.55 -8.59 7.14
CA THR A 161 21.76 -9.12 7.77
C THR A 161 22.13 -10.48 7.20
N LEU A 162 23.34 -10.92 7.40
CA LEU A 162 23.75 -12.28 7.06
C LEU A 162 23.70 -13.15 8.33
N VAL A 163 22.84 -14.16 8.32
CA VAL A 163 22.78 -15.15 9.38
C VAL A 163 23.24 -16.50 8.81
N GLN A 164 24.35 -17.02 9.30
CA GLN A 164 25.01 -18.23 8.77
C GLN A 164 25.26 -18.15 7.25
N GLY A 165 25.67 -16.98 6.76
CA GLY A 165 25.94 -16.75 5.34
C GLY A 165 24.69 -16.60 4.44
N ARG A 166 23.48 -16.57 5.03
CA ARG A 166 22.22 -16.37 4.29
C ARG A 166 21.64 -14.99 4.59
N PRO A 167 21.14 -14.27 3.59
CA PRO A 167 20.47 -12.99 3.81
C PRO A 167 19.18 -13.20 4.60
N GLN A 168 18.98 -12.35 5.58
CA GLN A 168 17.78 -12.37 6.42
C GLN A 168 17.33 -10.95 6.72
N PHE A 169 16.02 -10.72 6.61
CA PHE A 169 15.36 -9.52 7.11
C PHE A 169 14.69 -9.84 8.45
N THR A 170 14.82 -8.93 9.38
CA THR A 170 14.02 -8.96 10.62
C THR A 170 12.67 -8.29 10.33
N ALA A 171 11.58 -8.88 10.79
CA ALA A 171 10.29 -8.22 10.71
C ALA A 171 10.30 -6.93 11.54
N LEU A 172 9.67 -5.85 11.06
CA LEU A 172 9.75 -4.55 11.72
C LEU A 172 9.32 -4.61 13.19
N GLU A 173 8.28 -5.36 13.50
CA GLU A 173 7.79 -5.57 14.87
C GLU A 173 8.77 -6.34 15.76
N GLU A 174 9.79 -6.98 15.20
CA GLU A 174 10.82 -7.74 15.89
C GLU A 174 12.16 -6.98 15.95
N GLU A 175 12.29 -5.85 15.25
CA GLU A 175 13.50 -5.00 15.34
C GLU A 175 13.60 -4.34 16.72
N ALA A 176 14.83 -4.19 17.20
CA ALA A 176 15.10 -3.57 18.49
C ALA A 176 14.55 -2.12 18.54
N GLY A 177 13.76 -1.83 19.55
CA GLY A 177 13.12 -0.52 19.74
C GLY A 177 11.79 -0.33 18.98
N MET A 178 11.49 -1.13 17.97
CA MET A 178 10.26 -0.96 17.18
C MET A 178 8.99 -1.41 17.92
N ASN A 179 9.10 -2.25 18.93
CA ASN A 179 7.97 -2.67 19.76
C ASN A 179 7.29 -1.52 20.51
N VAL A 180 8.00 -0.42 20.78
CA VAL A 180 7.45 0.80 21.39
C VAL A 180 7.00 1.83 20.36
N ALA A 181 7.52 1.75 19.14
CA ALA A 181 7.15 2.61 18.03
C ALA A 181 5.89 2.12 17.27
N LEU A 182 5.52 0.83 17.42
CA LEU A 182 4.41 0.21 16.71
C LEU A 182 3.19 0.01 17.62
N THR A 183 2.07 0.60 17.24
CA THR A 183 0.76 0.32 17.82
C THR A 183 -0.06 -0.53 16.84
N GLN A 184 -0.78 -1.52 17.36
CA GLN A 184 -1.66 -2.40 16.59
C GLN A 184 -3.12 -2.10 16.91
N LEU A 185 -3.89 -1.84 15.87
CA LEU A 185 -5.33 -1.63 15.96
C LEU A 185 -6.05 -2.78 15.22
N PRO A 186 -6.33 -3.90 15.89
CA PRO A 186 -7.05 -5.01 15.30
C PRO A 186 -8.50 -4.63 15.05
N ILE A 187 -9.00 -4.96 13.87
CA ILE A 187 -10.35 -4.66 13.42
C ILE A 187 -11.21 -5.91 13.56
N MET A 188 -12.45 -5.75 14.03
CA MET A 188 -13.40 -6.86 14.14
C MET A 188 -13.72 -7.41 12.75
N PRO A 189 -13.45 -8.69 12.46
CA PRO A 189 -13.55 -9.26 11.12
C PRO A 189 -14.93 -9.12 10.48
N ASP A 190 -15.98 -9.29 11.27
CA ASP A 190 -17.38 -9.25 10.81
C ASP A 190 -17.83 -7.84 10.37
N LEU A 191 -17.06 -6.81 10.72
CA LEU A 191 -17.38 -5.43 10.38
C LEU A 191 -16.69 -4.90 9.11
N LYS A 192 -15.83 -5.71 8.47
CA LYS A 192 -15.09 -5.29 7.28
C LYS A 192 -15.98 -4.70 6.19
N VAL A 193 -17.07 -5.37 5.87
CA VAL A 193 -18.00 -4.94 4.81
C VAL A 193 -18.60 -3.58 5.18
N LYS A 194 -19.09 -3.44 6.41
CA LYS A 194 -19.67 -2.17 6.90
C LYS A 194 -18.63 -1.04 6.86
N ILE A 195 -17.41 -1.30 7.31
CA ILE A 195 -16.32 -0.31 7.30
C ILE A 195 -16.00 0.14 5.86
N ILE A 196 -15.93 -0.78 4.90
CA ILE A 196 -15.69 -0.44 3.50
C ILE A 196 -16.84 0.39 2.91
N GLN A 197 -18.08 0.08 3.26
CA GLN A 197 -19.25 0.88 2.87
C GLN A 197 -19.14 2.31 3.39
N GLU A 198 -18.89 2.47 4.69
CA GLU A 198 -18.73 3.78 5.33
C GLU A 198 -17.54 4.56 4.71
N LEU A 199 -16.40 3.89 4.45
CA LEU A 199 -15.26 4.51 3.80
C LEU A 199 -15.58 4.97 2.37
N ASN A 200 -16.36 4.19 1.61
CA ASN A 200 -16.82 4.57 0.27
C ASN A 200 -17.72 5.82 0.31
N GLU A 201 -18.60 5.96 1.29
CA GLU A 201 -19.41 7.17 1.50
C GLU A 201 -18.55 8.41 1.77
N PHE A 202 -17.38 8.24 2.38
CA PHE A 202 -16.37 9.29 2.56
C PHE A 202 -15.41 9.45 1.37
N GLY A 203 -15.68 8.78 0.23
CA GLY A 203 -14.87 8.87 -0.98
C GLY A 203 -13.55 8.07 -0.94
N ILE A 204 -13.40 7.17 0.03
CA ILE A 204 -12.24 6.27 0.14
C ILE A 204 -12.63 4.91 -0.44
N ASN A 205 -12.27 4.70 -1.68
CA ASN A 205 -12.65 3.54 -2.50
C ASN A 205 -11.55 3.22 -3.52
N GLU A 206 -11.77 2.23 -4.38
CA GLU A 206 -10.80 1.82 -5.39
C GLU A 206 -10.33 2.96 -6.29
N HIS A 207 -11.24 3.87 -6.66
CA HIS A 207 -10.88 5.01 -7.50
C HIS A 207 -9.91 5.96 -6.78
N SER A 208 -10.21 6.35 -5.54
CA SER A 208 -9.35 7.26 -4.78
C SER A 208 -8.02 6.61 -4.36
N ILE A 209 -8.04 5.33 -4.02
CA ILE A 209 -6.86 4.56 -3.59
C ILE A 209 -5.85 4.35 -4.72
N TYR A 210 -6.31 3.90 -5.88
CA TYR A 210 -5.41 3.65 -7.02
C TYR A 210 -5.16 4.90 -7.87
N ASN A 211 -6.04 5.88 -7.80
CA ASN A 211 -5.96 7.18 -8.49
C ASN A 211 -5.56 7.06 -9.99
N ASN A 212 -6.13 6.09 -10.68
CA ASN A 212 -5.89 5.80 -12.08
C ASN A 212 -7.11 5.14 -12.74
N LEU A 213 -7.06 4.93 -14.06
CA LEU A 213 -8.16 4.31 -14.81
C LEU A 213 -8.52 2.90 -14.30
N PHE A 214 -7.53 2.11 -13.87
CA PHE A 214 -7.77 0.79 -13.31
C PHE A 214 -8.63 0.86 -12.03
N GLY A 215 -8.30 1.78 -11.11
CA GLY A 215 -9.07 2.01 -9.89
C GLY A 215 -10.48 2.50 -10.18
N LEU A 216 -10.64 3.42 -11.14
CA LEU A 216 -11.95 3.90 -11.58
C LEU A 216 -12.80 2.75 -12.14
N CYS A 217 -12.26 1.93 -13.04
CA CYS A 217 -12.99 0.79 -13.61
C CYS A 217 -13.43 -0.21 -12.53
N ARG A 218 -12.55 -0.50 -11.55
CA ARG A 218 -12.90 -1.37 -10.43
C ARG A 218 -14.05 -0.79 -9.61
N HIS A 219 -13.98 0.50 -9.28
CA HIS A 219 -15.03 1.20 -8.54
C HIS A 219 -16.36 1.17 -9.30
N VAL A 220 -16.36 1.49 -10.59
CA VAL A 220 -17.55 1.41 -11.44
C VAL A 220 -18.13 -0.01 -11.47
N ASN A 221 -17.30 -1.04 -11.61
CA ASN A 221 -17.78 -2.42 -11.55
C ASN A 221 -18.51 -2.71 -10.24
N LEU A 222 -17.97 -2.26 -9.10
CA LEU A 222 -18.60 -2.43 -7.79
C LEU A 222 -19.94 -1.67 -7.67
N MET A 223 -20.03 -0.45 -8.24
CA MET A 223 -21.27 0.33 -8.23
C MET A 223 -22.42 -0.35 -8.98
N TYR A 224 -22.13 -1.10 -10.02
CA TYR A 224 -23.12 -1.78 -10.87
C TYR A 224 -23.24 -3.29 -10.60
N ASP A 225 -22.53 -3.80 -9.59
CA ASP A 225 -22.66 -5.18 -9.17
C ASP A 225 -23.90 -5.34 -8.27
N ASN A 226 -24.70 -6.39 -8.53
CA ASN A 226 -25.83 -6.75 -7.67
C ASN A 226 -25.40 -7.23 -6.28
N ASN A 227 -24.12 -7.53 -6.08
CA ASN A 227 -23.51 -7.86 -4.82
C ASN A 227 -22.14 -7.13 -4.66
N PRO A 228 -22.16 -5.79 -4.56
CA PRO A 228 -20.96 -4.94 -4.63
C PRO A 228 -19.90 -5.25 -3.55
N TYR A 229 -20.28 -6.04 -2.54
CA TYR A 229 -19.39 -6.44 -1.43
C TYR A 229 -19.25 -7.96 -1.33
N GLY A 230 -19.63 -8.68 -2.36
CA GLY A 230 -19.32 -10.11 -2.52
C GLY A 230 -17.80 -10.29 -2.66
N TRP A 231 -17.16 -10.54 -1.54
CA TRP A 231 -15.71 -10.71 -1.41
C TRP A 231 -15.23 -12.05 -1.96
N LEU A 232 -15.72 -12.42 -3.12
CA LEU A 232 -15.08 -13.47 -3.89
C LEU A 232 -13.78 -12.88 -4.47
N PRO A 233 -12.65 -13.60 -4.37
CA PRO A 233 -11.49 -13.24 -5.14
C PRO A 233 -11.95 -13.19 -6.60
N LEU A 234 -11.78 -12.05 -7.25
CA LEU A 234 -11.87 -11.98 -8.70
C LEU A 234 -10.82 -12.95 -9.23
N ASP A 235 -11.27 -14.14 -9.59
CA ASP A 235 -10.42 -15.10 -10.26
C ASP A 235 -9.91 -14.39 -11.52
N SER A 236 -8.58 -14.23 -11.60
CA SER A 236 -7.88 -13.52 -12.67
C SER A 236 -8.08 -14.16 -14.07
N ARG A 237 -9.06 -15.08 -14.20
CA ARG A 237 -9.35 -15.84 -15.39
C ARG A 237 -10.59 -15.40 -16.17
N SER A 238 -11.32 -14.36 -15.75
CA SER A 238 -12.52 -13.89 -16.47
C SER A 238 -12.34 -12.61 -17.28
N THR A 239 -11.10 -12.20 -17.61
CA THR A 239 -10.84 -11.09 -18.53
C THR A 239 -10.69 -11.54 -19.98
N GLY A 240 -11.59 -12.39 -20.45
CA GLY A 240 -11.59 -12.93 -21.80
C GLY A 240 -12.91 -12.76 -22.54
N ALA A 241 -13.66 -11.71 -22.30
CA ALA A 241 -14.72 -11.31 -23.23
C ALA A 241 -14.12 -10.25 -24.17
N GLU A 242 -13.67 -10.70 -25.34
CA GLU A 242 -13.40 -9.83 -26.48
C GLU A 242 -14.67 -9.05 -26.81
N MET A 243 -14.71 -7.77 -26.40
CA MET A 243 -15.63 -6.82 -27.00
C MET A 243 -15.09 -6.52 -28.40
N GLN A 244 -15.60 -7.25 -29.39
CA GLN A 244 -15.56 -6.80 -30.78
C GLN A 244 -16.50 -5.58 -30.88
N GLY A 245 -15.98 -4.41 -30.51
CA GLY A 245 -16.65 -3.14 -30.77
C GLY A 245 -16.36 -2.71 -32.20
N GLU A 246 -17.40 -2.49 -32.98
CA GLU A 246 -17.29 -1.79 -34.25
C GLU A 246 -16.60 -0.44 -34.04
N ALA A 247 -15.49 -0.21 -34.74
CA ALA A 247 -14.76 1.05 -34.72
C ALA A 247 -15.67 2.15 -35.27
N GLY A 248 -16.00 3.17 -34.45
CA GLY A 248 -16.52 4.40 -35.00
C GLY A 248 -17.50 5.27 -34.23
N GLU A 249 -18.02 4.88 -33.06
CA GLU A 249 -18.82 5.86 -32.30
C GLU A 249 -17.93 6.86 -31.56
N SER A 250 -18.14 8.16 -31.82
CA SER A 250 -17.44 9.20 -31.03
C SER A 250 -17.92 9.17 -29.58
N LEU A 251 -17.07 9.58 -28.64
CA LEU A 251 -17.41 9.66 -27.21
C LEU A 251 -18.70 10.50 -26.97
N GLN A 252 -18.95 11.50 -27.81
CA GLN A 252 -20.17 12.30 -27.77
C GLN A 252 -21.42 11.52 -28.18
N GLN A 253 -21.33 10.68 -29.21
CA GLN A 253 -22.45 9.83 -29.65
C GLN A 253 -22.76 8.76 -28.61
N PHE A 254 -21.71 8.16 -28.01
CA PHE A 254 -21.87 7.22 -26.91
C PHE A 254 -22.60 7.85 -25.71
N LYS A 255 -22.16 9.05 -25.27
CA LYS A 255 -22.82 9.78 -24.18
C LYS A 255 -24.28 10.09 -24.52
N GLN A 256 -24.58 10.54 -25.72
CA GLN A 256 -25.93 10.86 -26.13
C GLN A 256 -26.85 9.63 -26.18
N LYS A 257 -26.31 8.45 -26.49
CA LYS A 257 -27.06 7.20 -26.59
C LYS A 257 -27.33 6.53 -25.23
N TYR A 258 -26.40 6.64 -24.29
CA TYR A 258 -26.42 5.84 -23.05
C TYR A 258 -26.43 6.68 -21.75
N VAL A 259 -26.22 7.98 -21.82
CA VAL A 259 -26.05 8.85 -20.63
C VAL A 259 -27.11 9.97 -20.60
N SER A 260 -28.02 10.04 -21.59
CA SER A 260 -29.09 11.08 -21.67
C SER A 260 -30.07 11.04 -20.50
N ASP A 261 -30.11 9.99 -19.70
CA ASP A 261 -31.09 9.80 -18.61
C ASP A 261 -30.47 9.87 -17.19
N PHE A 262 -29.21 10.27 -17.07
CA PHE A 262 -28.56 10.46 -15.77
C PHE A 262 -28.38 11.95 -15.48
N ASP A 263 -29.29 12.52 -14.70
CA ASP A 263 -29.07 13.77 -13.99
C ASP A 263 -28.05 13.53 -12.87
N PHE A 264 -26.88 14.14 -13.00
CA PHE A 264 -25.93 14.24 -11.88
C PHE A 264 -26.25 15.51 -11.13
N ASP A 265 -27.04 15.40 -10.04
CA ASP A 265 -27.13 16.42 -9.01
C ASP A 265 -25.92 16.34 -8.06
#